data_f48df9479d97ffc19abdd31f108b35ff
#
_entry.id   f48df9479d97ffc19abdd31f108b35ff
#
_cell.length_a   1.000
_cell.length_b   1.000
_cell.length_c   1.000
_cell.angle_alpha   90.00
_cell.angle_beta   90.00
_cell.angle_gamma   90.00
#
_symmetry.space_group_name_H-M   'P 1'
#
loop_
_entity.id
_entity.type
_entity.pdbx_description
1 polymer ?
#
loop_
_entity_poly.entity_id
_entity_poly.type
_entity_poly.pdbx_seq_one_letter_code
_entity_poly.pdbx_strand_id
1 'polypeptide(L)'
;MKQLDADTYLAELSWKARRRRHPDSVTFELTYGCNLRCVHCFNPTHRALPQELTTGEIQTILDQLAELGVLTVTFTGGELGTRPDLQEIFCHARQRGLVIRILTNATRVTTEFVRLLHDVGAEQACVSIYGAT
;
A
#
# COMPACT_ATOMS: atom_id res chain seq x y z
N MET A 1 22.08 22.41 -19.28
CA MET A 1 20.95 21.69 -18.65
C MET A 1 21.34 21.37 -17.21
N LYS A 2 20.66 21.95 -16.20
CA LYS A 2 20.99 21.68 -14.80
C LYS A 2 20.54 20.24 -14.50
N GLN A 3 21.48 19.39 -14.12
CA GLN A 3 21.17 18.04 -13.68
C GLN A 3 20.54 18.16 -12.28
N LEU A 4 19.26 17.88 -12.15
CA LEU A 4 18.58 17.78 -10.86
C LEU A 4 18.86 16.38 -10.29
N ASP A 5 19.27 16.32 -9.04
CA ASP A 5 19.31 15.04 -8.33
C ASP A 5 17.87 14.50 -8.10
N ALA A 6 17.75 13.21 -7.90
CA ALA A 6 16.45 12.55 -7.81
C ALA A 6 15.58 13.09 -6.65
N ASP A 7 16.20 13.43 -5.52
CA ASP A 7 15.48 13.91 -4.34
C ASP A 7 14.91 15.30 -4.58
N THR A 8 15.69 16.19 -5.19
CA THR A 8 15.24 17.54 -5.59
C THR A 8 14.10 17.46 -6.61
N TYR A 9 14.19 16.53 -7.58
CA TYR A 9 13.16 16.35 -8.59
C TYR A 9 11.84 15.85 -7.98
N LEU A 10 11.91 14.86 -7.10
CA LEU A 10 10.74 14.32 -6.39
C LEU A 10 10.10 15.38 -5.47
N ALA A 11 10.91 16.17 -4.76
CA ALA A 11 10.42 17.26 -3.93
C ALA A 11 9.68 18.32 -4.76
N GLU A 12 10.19 18.68 -5.93
CA GLU A 12 9.52 19.61 -6.85
C GLU A 12 8.20 19.05 -7.39
N LEU A 13 8.16 17.75 -7.74
CA LEU A 13 6.94 17.11 -8.18
C LEU A 13 5.86 17.12 -7.09
N SER A 14 6.21 16.70 -5.87
CA SER A 14 5.31 16.72 -4.73
C SER A 14 4.81 18.12 -4.41
N TRP A 15 5.67 19.13 -4.50
CA TRP A 15 5.27 20.52 -4.30
C TRP A 15 4.27 21.00 -5.38
N LYS A 16 4.50 20.66 -6.66
CA LYS A 16 3.58 20.97 -7.77
C LYS A 16 2.24 20.26 -7.61
N ALA A 17 2.24 18.98 -7.19
CA ALA A 17 1.04 18.22 -6.92
C ALA A 17 0.20 18.85 -5.79
N ARG A 18 0.84 19.23 -4.68
CA ARG A 18 0.19 19.92 -3.55
C ARG A 18 -0.46 21.25 -3.97
N ARG A 19 0.23 22.06 -4.76
CA ARG A 19 -0.34 23.32 -5.28
C ARG A 19 -1.56 23.12 -6.17
N ARG A 20 -1.59 22.02 -6.93
CA ARG A 20 -2.71 21.66 -7.79
C ARG A 20 -3.80 20.88 -7.06
N ARG A 21 -3.62 20.59 -5.76
CA ARG A 21 -4.50 19.73 -4.96
C ARG A 21 -4.68 18.34 -5.56
N HIS A 22 -3.65 17.82 -6.24
CA HIS A 22 -3.60 16.45 -6.73
C HIS A 22 -2.84 15.58 -5.72
N PRO A 23 -3.39 14.45 -5.28
CA PRO A 23 -2.66 13.50 -4.46
C PRO A 23 -1.54 12.87 -5.28
N ASP A 24 -0.32 12.86 -4.75
CA ASP A 24 0.83 12.15 -5.30
C ASP A 24 1.02 10.77 -4.68
N SER A 25 0.46 10.57 -3.50
CA SER A 25 0.49 9.32 -2.75
C SER A 25 -0.81 9.09 -1.98
N VAL A 26 -1.17 7.82 -1.83
CA VAL A 26 -2.37 7.37 -1.11
C VAL A 26 -2.00 6.22 -0.20
N THR A 27 -2.57 6.21 1.02
CA THR A 27 -2.58 5.05 1.89
C THR A 27 -3.93 4.35 1.74
N PHE A 28 -3.91 3.06 1.42
CA PHE A 28 -5.09 2.27 1.15
C PHE A 28 -5.20 1.11 2.13
N GLU A 29 -6.18 1.17 3.02
CA GLU A 29 -6.49 0.07 3.94
C GLU A 29 -7.34 -0.97 3.22
N LEU A 30 -6.76 -2.16 3.00
CA LEU A 30 -7.42 -3.24 2.25
C LEU A 30 -8.36 -4.09 3.09
N THR A 31 -8.14 -4.16 4.40
CA THR A 31 -8.93 -5.00 5.31
C THR A 31 -8.81 -4.52 6.75
N TYR A 32 -9.82 -4.77 7.56
CA TYR A 32 -9.74 -4.69 9.02
C TYR A 32 -9.36 -6.04 9.67
N GLY A 33 -9.30 -7.12 8.89
CA GLY A 33 -8.82 -8.41 9.36
C GLY A 33 -7.37 -8.34 9.82
N CYS A 34 -7.10 -8.78 11.04
CA CYS A 34 -5.74 -8.84 11.60
C CYS A 34 -5.61 -10.07 12.50
N ASN A 35 -4.44 -10.69 12.47
CA ASN A 35 -4.11 -11.81 13.32
C ASN A 35 -3.51 -11.41 14.68
N LEU A 36 -3.26 -10.10 14.90
CA LEU A 36 -2.80 -9.53 16.17
C LEU A 36 -3.87 -8.62 16.79
N ARG A 37 -3.67 -8.31 18.08
CA ARG A 37 -4.52 -7.40 18.86
C ARG A 37 -3.64 -6.45 19.66
N CYS A 38 -2.90 -5.60 18.97
CA CYS A 38 -1.98 -4.64 19.59
C CYS A 38 -2.74 -3.63 20.44
N VAL A 39 -2.28 -3.36 21.65
CA VAL A 39 -2.96 -2.46 22.62
C VAL A 39 -3.10 -1.02 22.13
N HIS A 40 -2.24 -0.58 21.22
CA HIS A 40 -2.23 0.76 20.64
C HIS A 40 -2.85 0.81 19.23
N CYS A 41 -3.48 -0.30 18.78
CA CYS A 41 -4.04 -0.38 17.44
C CYS A 41 -5.31 0.48 17.33
N PHE A 42 -5.39 1.29 16.28
CA PHE A 42 -6.60 2.07 15.97
C PHE A 42 -7.72 1.23 15.33
N ASN A 43 -7.40 0.01 14.84
CA ASN A 43 -8.40 -0.89 14.28
C ASN A 43 -9.29 -1.46 15.40
N PRO A 44 -10.60 -1.14 15.42
CA PRO A 44 -11.45 -1.47 16.57
C PRO A 44 -11.89 -2.93 16.59
N THR A 45 -11.85 -3.62 15.47
CA THR A 45 -12.47 -4.96 15.33
C THR A 45 -11.47 -6.08 15.19
N HIS A 46 -10.33 -5.86 14.56
CA HIS A 46 -9.33 -6.87 14.14
C HIS A 46 -9.95 -8.03 13.32
N ARG A 47 -11.12 -7.79 12.75
CA ARG A 47 -11.86 -8.75 11.91
C ARG A 47 -12.24 -8.08 10.62
N ALA A 48 -12.18 -8.84 9.53
CA ALA A 48 -12.69 -8.38 8.25
C ALA A 48 -14.16 -7.95 8.40
N LEU A 49 -14.50 -6.81 7.81
CA LEU A 49 -15.87 -6.30 7.81
C LEU A 49 -16.69 -7.03 6.73
N PRO A 50 -18.00 -7.24 6.97
CA PRO A 50 -18.87 -7.86 5.94
C PRO A 50 -18.93 -7.08 4.63
N GLN A 51 -18.65 -5.78 4.67
CA GLN A 51 -18.71 -4.87 3.52
C GLN A 51 -17.32 -4.44 3.05
N GLU A 52 -16.27 -5.22 3.29
CA GLU A 52 -14.96 -4.92 2.71
C GLU A 52 -15.04 -4.95 1.18
N LEU A 53 -14.28 -4.06 0.56
CA LEU A 53 -14.21 -3.99 -0.89
C LEU A 53 -13.77 -5.32 -1.50
N THR A 54 -14.46 -5.72 -2.54
CA THR A 54 -14.07 -6.84 -3.39
C THR A 54 -12.82 -6.51 -4.19
N THR A 55 -12.14 -7.53 -4.71
CA THR A 55 -10.97 -7.36 -5.59
C THR A 55 -11.27 -6.42 -6.76
N GLY A 56 -12.42 -6.60 -7.42
CA GLY A 56 -12.83 -5.76 -8.57
C GLY A 56 -13.08 -4.30 -8.20
N GLU A 57 -13.67 -4.03 -7.03
CA GLU A 57 -13.86 -2.66 -6.54
C GLU A 57 -12.51 -2.00 -6.21
N ILE A 58 -11.59 -2.74 -5.59
CA ILE A 58 -10.23 -2.28 -5.32
C ILE A 58 -9.50 -1.96 -6.63
N GLN A 59 -9.57 -2.83 -7.63
CA GLN A 59 -8.99 -2.61 -8.94
C GLN A 59 -9.55 -1.35 -9.61
N THR A 60 -10.87 -1.14 -9.52
CA THR A 60 -11.52 0.07 -10.04
C THR A 60 -11.00 1.34 -9.35
N ILE A 61 -10.80 1.30 -8.03
CA ILE A 61 -10.22 2.41 -7.28
C ILE A 61 -8.77 2.67 -7.71
N LEU A 62 -7.98 1.61 -7.88
CA LEU A 62 -6.58 1.73 -8.34
C LEU A 62 -6.50 2.34 -9.75
N ASP A 63 -7.42 1.99 -10.64
CA ASP A 63 -7.54 2.61 -11.97
C ASP A 63 -7.79 4.11 -11.86
N GLN A 64 -8.76 4.50 -11.04
CA GLN A 64 -9.09 5.91 -10.80
C GLN A 64 -7.91 6.68 -10.19
N LEU A 65 -7.19 6.08 -9.24
CA LEU A 65 -6.01 6.70 -8.64
C LEU A 65 -4.90 6.92 -9.67
N ALA A 66 -4.65 5.94 -10.55
CA ALA A 66 -3.69 6.07 -11.64
C ALA A 66 -4.10 7.16 -12.64
N GLU A 67 -5.37 7.23 -13.01
CA GLU A 67 -5.92 8.28 -13.89
C GLU A 67 -5.82 9.67 -13.27
N LEU A 68 -5.97 9.80 -11.95
CA LEU A 68 -5.73 11.05 -11.21
C LEU A 68 -4.25 11.45 -11.15
N GLY A 69 -3.33 10.57 -11.55
CA GLY A 69 -1.89 10.84 -11.52
C GLY A 69 -1.24 10.55 -10.17
N VAL A 70 -1.86 9.73 -9.33
CA VAL A 70 -1.22 9.18 -8.12
C VAL A 70 -0.04 8.34 -8.54
N LEU A 71 1.10 8.54 -7.88
CA LEU A 71 2.33 7.81 -8.16
C LEU A 71 2.53 6.63 -7.21
N THR A 72 2.20 6.81 -5.94
CA THR A 72 2.50 5.82 -4.90
C THR A 72 1.24 5.40 -4.16
N VAL A 73 1.07 4.10 -4.00
CA VAL A 73 0.06 3.50 -3.13
C VAL A 73 0.77 2.74 -2.00
N THR A 74 0.46 3.10 -0.77
CA THR A 74 0.87 2.36 0.43
C THR A 74 -0.28 1.47 0.87
N PHE A 75 -0.16 0.18 0.66
CA PHE A 75 -1.14 -0.78 1.13
C PHE A 75 -0.95 -1.10 2.61
N THR A 76 -2.06 -1.08 3.34
CA THR A 76 -2.11 -1.36 4.77
C THR A 76 -3.46 -1.96 5.16
N GLY A 77 -3.79 -1.93 6.43
CA GLY A 77 -5.07 -2.38 6.97
C GLY A 77 -4.87 -2.98 8.35
N GLY A 78 -5.61 -4.04 8.65
CA GLY A 78 -5.30 -4.88 9.80
C GLY A 78 -3.96 -5.60 9.58
N GLU A 79 -3.98 -6.66 8.78
CA GLU A 79 -2.76 -7.31 8.28
C GLU A 79 -3.00 -7.81 6.86
N LEU A 80 -2.18 -7.35 5.93
CA LEU A 80 -2.30 -7.66 4.51
C LEU A 80 -2.31 -9.17 4.25
N GLY A 81 -1.45 -9.93 4.92
CA GLY A 81 -1.36 -11.38 4.78
C GLY A 81 -2.62 -12.16 5.22
N THR A 82 -3.68 -11.47 5.67
CA THR A 82 -4.99 -12.10 5.93
C THR A 82 -5.91 -12.10 4.71
N ARG A 83 -5.61 -11.29 3.67
CA ARG A 83 -6.37 -11.27 2.41
C ARG A 83 -5.84 -12.30 1.43
N PRO A 84 -6.71 -13.13 0.85
CA PRO A 84 -6.29 -14.18 -0.10
C PRO A 84 -5.98 -13.63 -1.51
N ASP A 85 -6.50 -12.46 -1.85
CA ASP A 85 -6.46 -11.85 -3.19
C ASP A 85 -5.35 -10.79 -3.38
N LEU A 86 -4.39 -10.72 -2.45
CA LEU A 86 -3.29 -9.74 -2.51
C LEU A 86 -2.52 -9.79 -3.83
N GLN A 87 -2.28 -10.98 -4.36
CA GLN A 87 -1.54 -11.13 -5.61
C GLN A 87 -2.24 -10.41 -6.76
N GLU A 88 -3.56 -10.58 -6.88
CA GLU A 88 -4.34 -9.93 -7.94
C GLU A 88 -4.33 -8.41 -7.78
N ILE A 89 -4.49 -7.91 -6.56
CA ILE A 89 -4.48 -6.48 -6.23
C ILE A 89 -3.13 -5.86 -6.57
N PHE A 90 -2.03 -6.47 -6.12
CA PHE A 90 -0.68 -5.93 -6.31
C PHE A 90 -0.24 -5.99 -7.78
N CYS A 91 -0.55 -7.08 -8.49
CA CYS A 91 -0.28 -7.18 -9.93
C CYS A 91 -1.04 -6.11 -10.71
N HIS A 92 -2.32 -5.86 -10.36
CA HIS A 92 -3.11 -4.80 -11.00
C HIS A 92 -2.51 -3.41 -10.72
N ALA A 93 -2.18 -3.09 -9.47
CA ALA A 93 -1.54 -1.83 -9.12
C ALA A 93 -0.24 -1.60 -9.93
N ARG A 94 0.58 -2.64 -10.06
CA ARG A 94 1.81 -2.58 -10.85
C ARG A 94 1.54 -2.36 -12.34
N GLN A 95 0.55 -3.04 -12.91
CA GLN A 95 0.14 -2.86 -14.31
C GLN A 95 -0.34 -1.43 -14.60
N ARG A 96 -0.95 -0.76 -13.60
CA ARG A 96 -1.35 0.65 -13.68
C ARG A 96 -0.19 1.64 -13.45
N GLY A 97 1.04 1.14 -13.27
CA GLY A 97 2.24 1.97 -13.09
C GLY A 97 2.40 2.56 -11.70
N LEU A 98 1.59 2.13 -10.72
CA LEU A 98 1.69 2.60 -9.34
C LEU A 98 2.93 2.02 -8.66
N VAL A 99 3.62 2.85 -7.89
CA VAL A 99 4.69 2.45 -6.97
C VAL A 99 4.05 1.85 -5.73
N ILE A 100 4.43 0.62 -5.39
CA ILE A 100 3.82 -0.15 -4.30
C ILE A 100 4.69 -0.04 -3.06
N ARG A 101 4.08 0.38 -1.95
CA ARG A 101 4.63 0.29 -0.59
C ARG A 101 3.67 -0.51 0.28
N ILE A 102 4.19 -1.17 1.30
CA ILE A 102 3.35 -1.93 2.24
C ILE A 102 3.71 -1.62 3.69
N LEU A 103 2.68 -1.67 4.56
CA LEU A 103 2.82 -1.71 6.01
C LEU A 103 2.28 -3.07 6.50
N THR A 104 3.06 -3.79 7.28
CA THR A 104 2.70 -5.13 7.76
C THR A 104 3.29 -5.39 9.16
N ASN A 105 2.65 -6.25 9.93
CA ASN A 105 3.22 -6.77 11.17
C ASN A 105 4.21 -7.94 10.91
N ALA A 106 4.35 -8.36 9.67
CA ALA A 106 5.23 -9.40 9.16
C ALA A 106 5.07 -10.80 9.79
N THR A 107 4.05 -11.05 10.59
CA THR A 107 3.84 -12.37 11.23
C THR A 107 3.29 -13.41 10.27
N ARG A 108 2.81 -13.00 9.09
CA ARG A 108 2.31 -13.86 8.00
C ARG A 108 3.15 -13.80 6.74
N VAL A 109 4.39 -13.38 6.86
CA VAL A 109 5.33 -13.37 5.74
C VAL A 109 5.73 -14.81 5.41
N THR A 110 5.39 -15.22 4.18
CA THR A 110 5.81 -16.50 3.60
C THR A 110 6.79 -16.25 2.45
N THR A 111 7.46 -17.30 1.99
CA THR A 111 8.33 -17.22 0.80
C THR A 111 7.55 -16.71 -0.43
N GLU A 112 6.31 -17.13 -0.58
CA GLU A 112 5.41 -16.71 -1.67
C GLU A 112 5.09 -15.22 -1.57
N PHE A 113 4.83 -14.71 -0.36
CA PHE A 113 4.60 -13.28 -0.14
C PHE A 113 5.85 -12.45 -0.47
N VAL A 114 7.05 -12.91 -0.08
CA VAL A 114 8.30 -12.24 -0.45
C VAL A 114 8.53 -12.25 -1.96
N ARG A 115 8.27 -13.37 -2.62
CA ARG A 115 8.35 -13.46 -4.08
C ARG A 115 7.37 -12.50 -4.75
N LEU A 116 6.12 -12.46 -4.28
CA LEU A 116 5.12 -11.52 -4.80
C LEU A 116 5.62 -10.07 -4.72
N LEU A 117 6.14 -9.64 -3.57
CA LEU A 117 6.68 -8.28 -3.41
C LEU A 117 7.84 -8.00 -4.36
N HIS A 118 8.72 -8.98 -4.57
CA HIS A 118 9.82 -8.87 -5.52
C HIS A 118 9.29 -8.76 -6.96
N ASP A 119 8.37 -9.62 -7.37
CA ASP A 119 7.86 -9.71 -8.74
C ASP A 119 7.06 -8.47 -9.15
N VAL A 120 6.31 -7.88 -8.21
CA VAL A 120 5.61 -6.61 -8.46
C VAL A 120 6.53 -5.38 -8.29
N GLY A 121 7.78 -5.59 -7.88
CA GLY A 121 8.74 -4.51 -7.64
C GLY A 121 8.28 -3.55 -6.55
N ALA A 122 7.84 -4.09 -5.40
CA ALA A 122 7.48 -3.26 -4.27
C ALA A 122 8.69 -2.44 -3.81
N GLU A 123 8.52 -1.12 -3.72
CA GLU A 123 9.59 -0.19 -3.37
C GLU A 123 9.99 -0.29 -1.91
N GLN A 124 9.01 -0.50 -1.03
CA GLN A 124 9.23 -0.50 0.41
C GLN A 124 8.27 -1.44 1.14
N ALA A 125 8.80 -2.17 2.09
CA ALA A 125 8.03 -2.89 3.09
C ALA A 125 8.42 -2.38 4.49
N CYS A 126 7.50 -1.69 5.15
CA CYS A 126 7.67 -1.24 6.54
C CYS A 126 7.07 -2.29 7.48
N VAL A 127 7.89 -2.80 8.38
CA VAL A 127 7.49 -3.77 9.39
C VAL A 127 7.26 -3.07 10.72
N SER A 128 6.07 -3.29 11.31
CA SER A 128 5.73 -2.76 12.62
C SER A 128 6.32 -3.64 13.73
N ILE A 129 7.31 -3.12 14.46
CA ILE A 129 7.92 -3.78 15.62
C ILE A 129 7.76 -2.85 16.82
N TYR A 130 6.97 -3.29 17.81
CA TYR A 130 6.60 -2.45 18.97
C TYR A 130 7.23 -2.90 20.29
N GLY A 131 8.23 -3.71 20.27
CA GLY A 131 9.00 -4.16 21.42
C GLY A 131 9.52 -5.58 21.24
N ALA A 132 10.63 -5.85 21.93
CA ALA A 132 11.16 -7.19 22.16
C ALA A 132 11.20 -7.36 23.68
N THR A 133 10.35 -8.22 24.21
CA THR A 133 10.42 -8.69 25.60
C THR A 133 11.11 -10.01 25.65
#